data_cfff0a81d7a5bd194c57ab293c9387e4
#
_entry.id   cfff0a81d7a5bd194c57ab293c9387e4
#
_cell.length_a   1.000
_cell.length_b   1.000
_cell.length_c   1.000
_cell.angle_alpha   90.00
_cell.angle_beta   90.00
_cell.angle_gamma   90.00
#
_symmetry.space_group_name_H-M   'P 1'
#
loop_
_entity.id
_entity.type
_entity.pdbx_description
1 polymer ?
#
loop_
_entity_poly.entity_id
_entity_poly.type
_entity_poly.pdbx_seq_one_letter_code
_entity_poly.pdbx_strand_id
1 'polypeptide(L)'
;MPHYHPKDEMKRNARAFIYIETALGKESQVADALYRMEEVKEVHIIPGKTDILAVVDVQRQFLESDPKSIYWFIIDRIKGIPDIVNTQTLIPIVSVSKWSS
;
A
#
# COMPACT_ATOMS: atom_id res chain seq x y z
N MET A 1 -21.25 12.52 15.34
CA MET A 1 -19.82 12.40 15.03
C MET A 1 -19.39 10.95 15.17
N PRO A 2 -18.73 10.43 14.20
CA PRO A 2 -18.24 9.06 14.34
C PRO A 2 -17.19 9.01 15.44
N HIS A 3 -17.24 7.97 16.19
CA HIS A 3 -16.22 7.74 17.19
C HIS A 3 -14.90 7.43 16.51
N TYR A 4 -13.85 8.05 17.00
CA TYR A 4 -12.52 7.77 16.56
C TYR A 4 -11.83 6.91 17.61
N HIS A 5 -11.53 5.69 17.25
CA HIS A 5 -10.90 4.73 18.15
C HIS A 5 -9.57 4.28 17.58
N PRO A 6 -8.49 5.03 17.83
CA PRO A 6 -7.20 4.67 17.27
C PRO A 6 -6.76 3.24 17.60
N LYS A 7 -7.13 2.78 18.79
CA LYS A 7 -6.78 1.42 19.19
C LYS A 7 -7.45 0.37 18.33
N ASP A 8 -8.72 0.60 17.99
CA ASP A 8 -9.46 -0.35 17.16
C ASP A 8 -8.96 -0.35 15.73
N GLU A 9 -8.68 0.84 15.20
CA GLU A 9 -8.20 0.99 13.84
C GLU A 9 -6.83 0.36 13.64
N MET A 10 -5.97 0.45 14.65
CA MET A 10 -4.57 0.16 14.49
C MET A 10 -4.08 -1.01 15.31
N LYS A 11 -4.96 -1.75 15.97
CA LYS A 11 -4.48 -2.77 16.90
C LYS A 11 -3.93 -4.01 16.23
N ARG A 12 -4.37 -4.33 15.03
CA ARG A 12 -3.91 -5.53 14.32
C ARG A 12 -3.10 -5.22 13.10
N ASN A 13 -3.68 -4.41 12.23
CA ASN A 13 -3.10 -4.10 10.94
C ASN A 13 -3.06 -2.61 10.73
N ALA A 14 -2.12 -2.20 9.93
CA ALA A 14 -2.00 -0.83 9.48
C ALA A 14 -2.04 -0.82 7.96
N ARG A 15 -2.55 0.26 7.39
CA ARG A 15 -2.53 0.46 5.95
C ARG A 15 -1.24 1.16 5.56
N ALA A 16 -0.67 0.73 4.47
CA ALA A 16 0.41 1.46 3.83
C ALA A 16 -0.05 1.83 2.43
N PHE A 17 0.34 3.00 1.99
CA PHE A 17 0.02 3.50 0.65
C PHE A 17 1.29 3.51 -0.17
N ILE A 18 1.23 2.92 -1.35
CA ILE A 18 2.39 2.83 -2.22
C ILE A 18 2.06 3.51 -3.53
N TYR A 19 2.75 4.60 -3.82
CA TYR A 19 2.69 5.24 -5.12
C TYR A 19 3.69 4.56 -6.03
N ILE A 20 3.23 4.15 -7.19
CA ILE A 20 4.04 3.35 -8.12
C ILE A 20 4.04 4.03 -9.47
N GLU A 21 5.23 4.27 -9.97
CA GLU A 21 5.43 4.77 -11.32
C GLU A 21 5.80 3.61 -12.20
N THR A 22 5.12 3.47 -13.34
CA THR A 22 5.34 2.35 -14.25
C THR A 22 5.95 2.82 -15.55
N ALA A 23 6.51 1.87 -16.29
CA ALA A 23 6.90 2.13 -17.68
C ALA A 23 5.65 2.45 -18.48
N LEU A 24 5.81 3.29 -19.50
CA LEU A 24 4.69 3.78 -20.30
C LEU A 24 3.90 2.62 -20.92
N GLY A 25 2.60 2.65 -20.72
CA GLY A 25 1.69 1.66 -21.27
C GLY A 25 1.63 0.36 -20.49
N LYS A 26 2.28 0.27 -19.34
CA LYS A 26 2.33 -0.96 -18.55
C LYS A 26 1.48 -0.91 -17.27
N GLU A 27 0.68 0.13 -17.11
CA GLU A 27 -0.08 0.34 -15.88
C GLU A 27 -1.00 -0.84 -15.56
N SER A 28 -1.71 -1.33 -16.57
CA SER A 28 -2.67 -2.43 -16.33
C SER A 28 -1.98 -3.71 -15.92
N GLN A 29 -0.83 -4.00 -16.53
CA GLN A 29 -0.09 -5.21 -16.20
C GLN A 29 0.47 -5.15 -14.79
N VAL A 30 1.02 -3.99 -14.41
CA VAL A 30 1.55 -3.80 -13.07
C VAL A 30 0.42 -3.84 -12.04
N ALA A 31 -0.70 -3.17 -12.33
CA ALA A 31 -1.84 -3.18 -11.43
C ALA A 31 -2.36 -4.60 -11.19
N ASP A 32 -2.44 -5.41 -12.24
CA ASP A 32 -2.87 -6.79 -12.12
C ASP A 32 -1.93 -7.61 -11.25
N ALA A 33 -0.63 -7.45 -11.46
CA ALA A 33 0.37 -8.15 -10.65
C ALA A 33 0.29 -7.74 -9.17
N LEU A 34 0.08 -6.47 -8.91
CA LEU A 34 -0.08 -5.98 -7.54
C LEU A 34 -1.33 -6.58 -6.89
N TYR A 35 -2.43 -6.58 -7.60
CA TYR A 35 -3.68 -7.04 -7.04
C TYR A 35 -3.67 -8.53 -6.71
N ARG A 36 -2.80 -9.30 -7.32
CA ARG A 36 -2.64 -10.73 -7.02
C ARG A 36 -1.92 -10.98 -5.71
N MET A 37 -1.24 -9.98 -5.19
CA MET A 37 -0.56 -10.11 -3.89
C MET A 37 -1.60 -10.10 -2.77
N GLU A 38 -1.48 -11.04 -1.85
CA GLU A 38 -2.44 -11.18 -0.77
C GLU A 38 -2.53 -9.93 0.10
N GLU A 39 -1.40 -9.28 0.30
CA GLU A 39 -1.34 -8.09 1.16
C GLU A 39 -1.97 -6.86 0.51
N VAL A 40 -2.12 -6.85 -0.80
CA VAL A 40 -2.66 -5.70 -1.51
C VAL A 40 -4.19 -5.76 -1.48
N LYS A 41 -4.80 -4.72 -0.97
CA LYS A 41 -6.27 -4.66 -0.81
C LYS A 41 -6.94 -3.75 -1.81
N GLU A 42 -6.25 -2.75 -2.32
CA GLU A 42 -6.79 -1.86 -3.32
C GLU A 42 -5.69 -1.47 -4.30
N VAL A 43 -6.07 -1.33 -5.54
CA VAL A 43 -5.18 -0.83 -6.58
C VAL A 43 -5.95 0.18 -7.40
N HIS A 44 -5.39 1.37 -7.53
CA HIS A 44 -5.99 2.46 -8.30
C HIS A 44 -5.03 2.87 -9.39
N ILE A 45 -5.50 2.90 -10.62
CA ILE A 45 -4.73 3.47 -11.72
C ILE A 45 -5.11 4.93 -11.81
N ILE A 46 -4.14 5.80 -11.62
CA ILE A 46 -4.37 7.25 -11.56
C ILE A 46 -3.65 7.89 -12.72
N PRO A 47 -4.37 8.46 -13.67
CA PRO A 47 -3.73 9.13 -14.79
C PRO A 47 -2.93 10.34 -14.31
N GLY A 48 -1.82 10.59 -14.99
CA GLY A 48 -0.97 11.72 -14.69
C GLY A 48 0.37 11.30 -14.12
N LYS A 49 0.81 12.02 -13.11
CA LYS A 49 2.17 11.91 -12.61
C LYS A 49 2.45 10.61 -11.85
N THR A 50 1.46 10.15 -11.09
CA THR A 50 1.55 8.88 -10.36
C THR A 50 0.67 7.89 -11.06
N ASP A 51 1.22 6.79 -11.47
CA ASP A 51 0.48 5.86 -12.31
C ASP A 51 -0.45 4.96 -11.52
N ILE A 52 0.01 4.49 -10.37
CA ILE A 52 -0.75 3.54 -9.55
C ILE A 52 -0.63 3.92 -8.09
N LEU A 53 -1.76 3.79 -7.38
CA LEU A 53 -1.77 3.83 -5.92
C LEU A 53 -2.23 2.48 -5.43
N ALA A 54 -1.39 1.78 -4.69
CA ALA A 54 -1.74 0.52 -4.06
C ALA A 54 -1.93 0.73 -2.57
N VAL A 55 -2.95 0.11 -2.01
CA VAL A 55 -3.20 0.12 -0.57
C VAL A 55 -2.94 -1.29 -0.07
N VAL A 56 -2.01 -1.42 0.86
CA VAL A 56 -1.62 -2.72 1.40
C VAL A 56 -1.96 -2.80 2.88
N ASP A 57 -2.25 -4.01 3.30
CA ASP A 57 -2.59 -4.32 4.68
C ASP A 57 -1.38 -4.99 5.31
N VAL A 58 -0.87 -4.39 6.37
CA VAL A 58 0.37 -4.83 6.99
C VAL A 58 0.13 -5.10 8.47
N GLN A 59 0.68 -6.18 8.96
CA GLN A 59 0.55 -6.49 10.37
C GLN A 59 1.27 -5.45 11.21
N ARG A 60 0.55 -4.93 12.18
CA ARG A 60 1.04 -3.84 13.00
C ARG A 60 2.28 -4.21 13.81
N GLN A 61 2.40 -5.45 14.22
CA GLN A 61 3.55 -5.89 14.98
C GLN A 61 4.87 -5.69 14.23
N PHE A 62 4.84 -5.76 12.90
CA PHE A 62 6.02 -5.45 12.11
C PHE A 62 6.40 -3.99 12.23
N LEU A 63 5.40 -3.10 12.23
CA LEU A 63 5.65 -1.67 12.37
C LEU A 63 6.23 -1.34 13.73
N GLU A 64 5.75 -1.99 14.77
CA GLU A 64 6.17 -1.71 16.12
C GLU A 64 7.58 -2.21 16.41
N SER A 65 7.91 -3.38 15.89
CA SER A 65 9.23 -3.96 16.15
C SER A 65 10.30 -3.32 15.29
N ASP A 66 10.01 -3.02 14.04
CA ASP A 66 10.97 -2.41 13.13
C ASP A 66 10.23 -1.78 11.95
N PRO A 67 9.97 -0.48 11.99
CA PRO A 67 9.27 0.18 10.89
C PRO A 67 9.94 0.02 9.54
N LYS A 68 11.27 -0.17 9.53
CA LYS A 68 12.00 -0.36 8.28
C LYS A 68 11.76 -1.73 7.67
N SER A 69 11.46 -2.73 8.48
CA SER A 69 11.25 -4.09 7.97
C SER A 69 10.05 -4.15 7.04
N ILE A 70 9.01 -3.38 7.32
CA ILE A 70 7.85 -3.30 6.45
C ILE A 70 8.21 -2.68 5.11
N TYR A 71 8.96 -1.61 5.14
CA TYR A 71 9.40 -0.96 3.92
C TYR A 71 10.18 -1.95 3.05
N TRP A 72 11.12 -2.66 3.63
CA TRP A 72 11.93 -3.63 2.89
C TRP A 72 11.10 -4.81 2.40
N PHE A 73 10.20 -5.31 3.24
CA PHE A 73 9.31 -6.41 2.85
C PHE A 73 8.48 -6.04 1.62
N ILE A 74 7.87 -4.85 1.65
CA ILE A 74 7.05 -4.39 0.53
C ILE A 74 7.89 -4.18 -0.72
N ILE A 75 9.03 -3.54 -0.56
CA ILE A 75 9.91 -3.27 -1.69
C ILE A 75 10.41 -4.58 -2.32
N ASP A 76 10.81 -5.54 -1.51
CA ASP A 76 11.29 -6.81 -2.04
C ASP A 76 10.21 -7.53 -2.84
N ARG A 77 8.99 -7.51 -2.34
CA ARG A 77 7.86 -8.14 -3.03
C ARG A 77 7.51 -7.40 -4.32
N ILE A 78 7.51 -6.10 -4.26
CA ILE A 78 7.15 -5.27 -5.40
C ILE A 78 8.26 -5.26 -6.45
N LYS A 79 9.50 -5.31 -6.03
CA LYS A 79 10.64 -5.32 -6.93
C LYS A 79 10.60 -6.46 -7.96
N GLY A 80 9.94 -7.55 -7.62
CA GLY A 80 9.81 -8.67 -8.56
C GLY A 80 8.84 -8.41 -9.69
N ILE A 81 8.09 -7.32 -9.65
CA ILE A 81 7.13 -6.98 -10.68
C ILE A 81 7.85 -6.18 -11.77
N PRO A 82 7.82 -6.66 -13.03
CA PRO A 82 8.48 -5.92 -14.11
C PRO A 82 7.77 -4.60 -14.41
N ASP A 83 8.48 -3.69 -15.03
CA ASP A 83 7.98 -2.39 -15.52
C ASP A 83 7.67 -1.38 -14.43
N ILE A 84 8.08 -1.63 -13.20
CA ILE A 84 8.03 -0.61 -12.16
C ILE A 84 9.29 0.24 -12.24
N VAL A 85 9.10 1.55 -12.37
CA VAL A 85 10.20 2.50 -12.51
C VAL A 85 10.58 3.07 -11.15
N ASN A 86 9.58 3.38 -10.33
CA ASN A 86 9.83 4.02 -9.04
C ASN A 86 8.68 3.72 -8.09
N THR A 87 8.97 3.73 -6.80
CA THR A 87 7.95 3.54 -5.76
C THR A 87 8.18 4.50 -4.61
N GLN A 88 7.09 4.87 -3.95
CA GLN A 88 7.14 5.65 -2.72
C GLN A 88 6.12 5.06 -1.75
N THR A 89 6.58 4.67 -0.58
CA THR A 89 5.73 4.08 0.45
C THR A 89 5.43 5.10 1.53
N LEU A 90 4.15 5.24 1.83
CA LEU A 90 3.67 6.15 2.87
C LEU A 90 2.87 5.34 3.88
N ILE A 91 3.27 5.43 5.15
CA ILE A 91 2.57 4.73 6.21
C ILE A 91 1.89 5.78 7.08
N PRO A 92 0.56 5.83 7.09
CA PRO A 92 -0.14 6.82 7.87
C PRO A 92 -0.01 6.53 9.36
N ILE A 93 0.15 7.57 10.15
CA ILE A 93 0.16 7.45 11.59
C ILE A 93 -1.24 7.15 12.10
N VAL A 94 -2.22 7.79 11.48
CA VAL A 94 -3.62 7.63 11.83
C VAL A 94 -4.43 7.52 10.56
N SER A 95 -5.37 6.58 10.53
CA SER A 95 -6.29 6.44 9.40
C SER A 95 -7.71 6.33 9.92
N VAL A 96 -8.59 7.11 9.35
CA VAL A 96 -10.02 7.08 9.66
C VAL A 96 -10.77 7.05 8.33
N SER A 97 -11.75 6.16 8.24
CA SER A 97 -12.51 6.04 7.01
C SER A 97 -13.99 5.91 7.32
N LYS A 98 -14.79 6.57 6.49
CA LYS A 98 -16.24 6.43 6.54
C LYS A 98 -16.74 5.34 5.61
N TRP A 99 -15.88 4.80 4.76
CA TRP A 99 -16.27 3.68 3.93
C TRP A 99 -16.46 2.46 4.83
N SER A 100 -17.60 1.85 4.75
CA SER A 100 -17.81 0.62 5.48
C SER A 100 -17.01 -0.49 4.83
N SER A 101 -16.51 -1.31 5.65
CA SER A 101 -15.72 -2.45 5.20
C SER A 101 -16.53 -3.71 5.28
#